data_47d998e48e6f8d67f40ad2194f040daa
#
_entry.id   47d998e48e6f8d67f40ad2194f040daa
#
_cell.length_a   1.000
_cell.length_b   1.000
_cell.length_c   1.000
_cell.angle_alpha   90.00
_cell.angle_beta   90.00
_cell.angle_gamma   90.00
#
_symmetry.space_group_name_H-M   'P 1'
#
loop_
_entity.id
_entity.type
_entity.pdbx_description
1 polymer ?
#
loop_
_entity_poly.entity_id
_entity_poly.type
_entity_poly.pdbx_seq_one_letter_code
_entity_poly.pdbx_strand_id
1 'polypeptide(L)'
;MLDRINKALRRLPTWSIYLFGLLPLVWIVWLTVTNGYGPDPVKGIEHGLGLWAIRLMLLALLVTPLRWLGLNLLRFRRQIGLVAFAYVVLHLFAWISIDMAFRWNQIIPDLYKRPYILIGMAALLLLVPLAVTSNDRAIRWLGALRW
;
A
#
# COMPACT_ATOMS: atom_id res chain seq x y z
N MET A 1 9.08 20.56 21.77
CA MET A 1 9.15 19.11 21.50
C MET A 1 8.95 18.80 20.01
N LEU A 2 7.93 19.34 19.36
CA LEU A 2 7.64 19.13 17.92
C LEU A 2 8.77 19.58 17.00
N ASP A 3 9.47 20.66 17.30
CA ASP A 3 10.61 21.15 16.49
C ASP A 3 11.78 20.17 16.47
N ARG A 4 12.04 19.48 17.58
CA ARG A 4 13.07 18.43 17.63
C ARG A 4 12.69 17.23 16.77
N ILE A 5 11.43 16.83 16.79
CA ILE A 5 10.88 15.74 15.96
C ILE A 5 10.98 16.13 14.48
N ASN A 6 10.52 17.33 14.12
CA ASN A 6 10.61 17.82 12.74
C ASN A 6 12.06 17.92 12.24
N LYS A 7 12.99 18.32 13.12
CA LYS A 7 14.43 18.34 12.81
C LYS A 7 14.99 16.93 12.55
N ALA A 8 14.61 15.96 13.37
CA ALA A 8 14.98 14.55 13.18
C ALA A 8 14.39 13.98 11.88
N LEU A 9 13.11 14.24 11.62
CA LEU A 9 12.44 13.82 10.39
C LEU A 9 13.09 14.39 9.12
N ARG A 10 13.58 15.62 9.16
CA ARG A 10 14.30 16.23 8.03
C ARG A 10 15.64 15.56 7.71
N ARG A 11 16.27 14.89 8.67
CA ARG A 11 17.52 14.15 8.48
C ARG A 11 17.33 12.77 7.86
N LEU A 12 16.12 12.19 7.99
CA LEU A 12 15.83 10.88 7.42
C LEU A 12 15.73 10.98 5.89
N PRO A 13 16.47 10.18 5.14
CA PRO A 13 16.32 10.12 3.69
C PRO A 13 14.96 9.54 3.31
N THR A 14 14.36 10.01 2.22
CA THR A 14 13.02 9.57 1.79
C THR A 14 12.98 8.09 1.39
N TRP A 15 14.09 7.52 0.95
CA TRP A 15 14.18 6.11 0.61
C TRP A 15 14.03 5.16 1.83
N SER A 16 14.29 5.66 3.04
CA SER A 16 14.13 4.86 4.26
C SER A 16 12.69 4.35 4.44
N ILE A 17 11.69 5.08 3.91
CA ILE A 17 10.29 4.65 3.94
C ILE A 17 10.08 3.32 3.21
N TYR A 18 10.81 3.07 2.13
CA TYR A 18 10.73 1.79 1.41
C TYR A 18 11.28 0.63 2.27
N LEU A 19 12.37 0.87 3.01
CA LEU A 19 12.91 -0.15 3.93
C LEU A 19 11.95 -0.43 5.08
N PHE A 20 11.37 0.61 5.71
CA PHE A 20 10.34 0.41 6.73
C PHE A 20 9.10 -0.28 6.17
N GLY A 21 8.74 0.03 4.93
CA GLY A 21 7.65 -0.64 4.23
C GLY A 21 7.90 -2.12 3.94
N LEU A 22 9.15 -2.57 3.88
CA LEU A 22 9.48 -4.00 3.71
C LEU A 22 9.32 -4.81 5.01
N LEU A 23 9.41 -4.16 6.18
CA LEU A 23 9.32 -4.88 7.47
C LEU A 23 8.04 -5.71 7.62
N PRO A 24 6.83 -5.17 7.31
CA PRO A 24 5.63 -5.99 7.38
C PRO A 24 5.63 -7.16 6.38
N LEU A 25 6.23 -6.98 5.20
CA LEU A 25 6.34 -8.05 4.22
C LEU A 25 7.24 -9.18 4.73
N VAL A 26 8.41 -8.83 5.29
CA VAL A 26 9.31 -9.80 5.93
C VAL A 26 8.59 -10.53 7.06
N TRP A 27 7.79 -9.82 7.87
CA TRP A 27 6.99 -10.41 8.93
C TRP A 27 5.95 -11.41 8.41
N ILE A 28 5.23 -11.06 7.32
CA ILE A 28 4.27 -11.97 6.68
C ILE A 28 4.98 -13.24 6.18
N VAL A 29 6.12 -13.07 5.49
CA VAL A 29 6.93 -14.22 5.01
C VAL A 29 7.41 -15.08 6.17
N TRP A 30 7.90 -14.47 7.24
CA TRP A 30 8.34 -15.19 8.43
C TRP A 30 7.19 -16.02 9.03
N LEU A 31 6.01 -15.45 9.22
CA LEU A 31 4.84 -16.19 9.73
C LEU A 31 4.44 -17.34 8.81
N THR A 32 4.57 -17.16 7.49
CA THR A 32 4.28 -18.21 6.51
C THR A 32 5.23 -19.38 6.66
N VAL A 33 6.55 -19.11 6.74
CA VAL A 33 7.58 -20.14 6.82
C VAL A 33 7.55 -20.89 8.17
N THR A 34 7.19 -20.17 9.25
CA THR A 34 7.14 -20.77 10.60
C THR A 34 5.77 -21.37 10.97
N ASN A 35 4.86 -21.54 10.00
CA ASN A 35 3.48 -21.98 10.22
C ASN A 35 2.70 -21.10 11.23
N GLY A 36 3.09 -19.85 11.40
CA GLY A 36 2.44 -18.90 12.33
C GLY A 36 1.00 -18.55 11.94
N TYR A 37 0.58 -18.83 10.70
CA TYR A 37 -0.82 -18.68 10.26
C TYR A 37 -1.69 -19.91 10.53
N GLY A 38 -1.13 -21.00 11.06
CA GLY A 38 -1.88 -22.21 11.36
C GLY A 38 -2.34 -22.99 10.12
N PRO A 39 -3.57 -23.55 10.13
CA PRO A 39 -4.01 -24.49 9.09
C PRO A 39 -4.31 -23.84 7.73
N ASP A 40 -4.47 -22.52 7.66
CA ASP A 40 -4.82 -21.81 6.41
C ASP A 40 -3.85 -20.64 6.14
N PRO A 41 -2.62 -20.92 5.70
CA PRO A 41 -1.62 -19.88 5.44
C PRO A 41 -2.00 -18.96 4.28
N VAL A 42 -2.80 -19.43 3.30
CA VAL A 42 -3.22 -18.63 2.15
C VAL A 42 -4.04 -17.42 2.60
N LYS A 43 -5.08 -17.67 3.41
CA LYS A 43 -5.89 -16.58 3.99
C LYS A 43 -5.09 -15.67 4.91
N GLY A 44 -4.10 -16.25 5.64
CA GLY A 44 -3.21 -15.47 6.48
C GLY A 44 -2.39 -14.45 5.70
N ILE A 45 -1.80 -14.86 4.57
CA ILE A 45 -1.03 -14.00 3.67
C ILE A 45 -1.92 -12.90 3.07
N GLU A 46 -3.07 -13.28 2.51
CA GLU A 46 -4.00 -12.33 1.90
C GLU A 46 -4.48 -11.29 2.89
N HIS A 47 -4.96 -11.74 4.05
CA HIS A 47 -5.43 -10.85 5.10
C HIS A 47 -4.31 -9.93 5.61
N GLY A 48 -3.11 -10.47 5.80
CA GLY A 48 -1.93 -9.70 6.20
C GLY A 48 -1.58 -8.60 5.20
N LEU A 49 -1.50 -8.93 3.90
CA LEU A 49 -1.22 -7.97 2.84
C LEU A 49 -2.30 -6.89 2.72
N GLY A 50 -3.58 -7.30 2.74
CA GLY A 50 -4.71 -6.38 2.70
C GLY A 50 -4.74 -5.43 3.90
N LEU A 51 -4.51 -5.94 5.11
CA LEU A 51 -4.49 -5.14 6.32
C LEU A 51 -3.36 -4.09 6.31
N TRP A 52 -2.17 -4.47 5.87
CA TRP A 52 -1.05 -3.52 5.74
C TRP A 52 -1.28 -2.51 4.62
N ALA A 53 -1.89 -2.92 3.50
CA ALA A 53 -2.28 -1.98 2.45
C ALA A 53 -3.19 -0.87 3.01
N ILE A 54 -4.26 -1.25 3.73
CA ILE A 54 -5.20 -0.28 4.33
C ILE A 54 -4.49 0.61 5.36
N ARG A 55 -3.67 0.05 6.24
CA ARG A 55 -2.92 0.82 7.25
C ARG A 55 -2.00 1.87 6.61
N LEU A 56 -1.28 1.50 5.56
CA LEU A 56 -0.40 2.40 4.83
C LEU A 56 -1.17 3.47 4.05
N MET A 57 -2.32 3.12 3.46
CA MET A 57 -3.21 4.09 2.82
C MET A 57 -3.74 5.12 3.82
N LEU A 58 -4.22 4.66 4.99
CA LEU A 58 -4.66 5.55 6.06
C LEU A 58 -3.52 6.43 6.56
N LEU A 59 -2.32 5.88 6.70
CA LEU A 59 -1.14 6.66 7.08
C LEU A 59 -0.83 7.74 6.04
N ALA A 60 -0.89 7.42 4.75
CA ALA A 60 -0.69 8.39 3.67
C ALA A 60 -1.73 9.53 3.69
N LEU A 61 -2.98 9.22 4.03
CA LEU A 61 -4.05 10.21 4.19
C LEU A 61 -3.85 11.07 5.44
N LEU A 62 -3.42 10.47 6.54
CA LEU A 62 -3.17 11.16 7.81
C LEU A 62 -2.00 12.15 7.74
N VAL A 63 -1.08 12.01 6.80
CA VAL A 63 0.05 12.94 6.62
C VAL A 63 -0.41 14.41 6.51
N THR A 64 -1.53 14.66 5.84
CA THR A 64 -2.04 16.04 5.66
C THR A 64 -2.61 16.63 6.95
N PRO A 65 -3.52 15.98 7.69
CA PRO A 65 -4.02 16.50 8.96
C PRO A 65 -2.93 16.57 10.04
N LEU A 66 -1.96 15.65 10.05
CA LEU A 66 -0.83 15.72 11.00
C LEU A 66 0.02 16.97 10.84
N ARG A 67 0.07 17.54 9.63
CA ARG A 67 0.71 18.86 9.41
C ARG A 67 0.02 19.97 10.20
N TRP A 68 -1.31 19.94 10.32
CA TRP A 68 -2.04 20.93 11.11
C TRP A 68 -1.75 20.83 12.62
N LEU A 69 -1.36 19.62 13.06
CA LEU A 69 -0.90 19.37 14.43
C LEU A 69 0.60 19.69 14.63
N GLY A 70 1.28 20.25 13.61
CA GLY A 70 2.68 20.66 13.67
C GLY A 70 3.69 19.58 13.26
N LEU A 71 3.26 18.40 12.80
CA LEU A 71 4.13 17.33 12.30
C LEU A 71 4.26 17.39 10.78
N ASN A 72 5.44 17.72 10.27
CA ASN A 72 5.66 17.87 8.83
C ASN A 72 6.19 16.58 8.19
N LEU A 73 5.28 15.69 7.83
CA LEU A 73 5.55 14.42 7.13
C LEU A 73 5.30 14.50 5.60
N LEU A 74 4.97 15.67 5.06
CA LEU A 74 4.58 15.83 3.64
C LEU A 74 5.61 15.28 2.66
N ARG A 75 6.90 15.40 2.97
CA ARG A 75 7.99 14.87 2.14
C ARG A 75 7.95 13.35 1.97
N PHE A 76 7.32 12.62 2.90
CA PHE A 76 7.22 11.16 2.89
C PHE A 76 5.88 10.66 2.30
N ARG A 77 4.90 11.56 2.10
CA ARG A 77 3.56 11.20 1.64
C ARG A 77 3.59 10.37 0.35
N ARG A 78 4.43 10.77 -0.60
CA ARG A 78 4.59 10.09 -1.88
C ARG A 78 5.11 8.66 -1.70
N GLN A 79 6.18 8.48 -0.91
CA GLN A 79 6.79 7.18 -0.67
C GLN A 79 5.83 6.25 0.08
N ILE A 80 5.14 6.77 1.11
CA ILE A 80 4.11 6.00 1.84
C ILE A 80 3.00 5.56 0.89
N GLY A 81 2.52 6.45 0.01
CA GLY A 81 1.49 6.12 -0.99
C GLY A 81 1.95 5.06 -1.99
N LEU A 82 3.20 5.11 -2.46
CA LEU A 82 3.75 4.11 -3.37
C LEU A 82 3.92 2.75 -2.68
N VAL A 83 4.36 2.72 -1.42
CA VAL A 83 4.44 1.48 -0.64
C VAL A 83 3.03 0.91 -0.42
N ALA A 84 2.04 1.75 -0.07
CA ALA A 84 0.65 1.31 0.06
C ALA A 84 0.14 0.69 -1.25
N PHE A 85 0.38 1.34 -2.38
CA PHE A 85 0.03 0.81 -3.70
C PHE A 85 0.69 -0.55 -3.98
N ALA A 86 1.99 -0.71 -3.66
CA ALA A 86 2.69 -1.97 -3.81
C ALA A 86 2.02 -3.10 -3.00
N TYR A 87 1.58 -2.81 -1.76
CA TYR A 87 0.85 -3.79 -0.95
C TYR A 87 -0.52 -4.15 -1.53
N VAL A 88 -1.24 -3.19 -2.12
CA VAL A 88 -2.53 -3.48 -2.82
C VAL A 88 -2.29 -4.40 -4.01
N VAL A 89 -1.25 -4.14 -4.80
CA VAL A 89 -0.88 -4.99 -5.94
C VAL A 89 -0.46 -6.39 -5.49
N LEU A 90 0.35 -6.50 -4.43
CA LEU A 90 0.74 -7.78 -3.85
C LEU A 90 -0.46 -8.56 -3.30
N HIS A 91 -1.40 -7.87 -2.65
CA HIS A 91 -2.64 -8.48 -2.16
C HIS A 91 -3.48 -9.07 -3.30
N LEU A 92 -3.68 -8.31 -4.37
CA LEU A 92 -4.39 -8.80 -5.56
C LEU A 92 -3.65 -9.98 -6.20
N PHE A 93 -2.31 -9.88 -6.32
CA PHE A 93 -1.51 -10.95 -6.89
C PHE A 93 -1.57 -12.23 -6.04
N ALA A 94 -1.54 -12.13 -4.71
CA ALA A 94 -1.69 -13.26 -3.82
C ALA A 94 -3.06 -13.93 -4.00
N TRP A 95 -4.13 -13.16 -4.10
CA TRP A 95 -5.48 -13.69 -4.35
C TRP A 95 -5.57 -14.45 -5.68
N ILE A 96 -5.07 -13.87 -6.78
CA ILE A 96 -5.12 -14.49 -8.11
C ILE A 96 -4.24 -15.75 -8.18
N SER A 97 -3.00 -15.67 -7.64
CA SER A 97 -2.00 -16.72 -7.81
C SER A 97 -2.11 -17.85 -6.78
N ILE A 98 -2.35 -17.51 -5.52
CA ILE A 98 -2.31 -18.48 -4.42
C ILE A 98 -3.72 -19.01 -4.13
N ASP A 99 -4.72 -18.14 -3.95
CA ASP A 99 -6.08 -18.57 -3.61
C ASP A 99 -6.81 -19.12 -4.85
N MET A 100 -6.82 -18.36 -5.94
CA MET A 100 -7.52 -18.75 -7.17
C MET A 100 -6.70 -19.65 -8.10
N ALA A 101 -5.38 -19.78 -7.88
CA ALA A 101 -4.46 -20.59 -8.72
C ALA A 101 -4.66 -20.33 -10.24
N PHE A 102 -4.86 -19.05 -10.61
CA PHE A 102 -5.14 -18.59 -11.99
C PHE A 102 -6.36 -19.25 -12.66
N ARG A 103 -7.32 -19.77 -11.90
CA ARG A 103 -8.54 -20.40 -12.45
C ARG A 103 -9.57 -19.33 -12.85
N TRP A 104 -9.43 -18.80 -14.06
CA TRP A 104 -10.28 -17.72 -14.59
C TRP A 104 -11.78 -18.03 -14.57
N ASN A 105 -12.16 -19.29 -14.73
CA ASN A 105 -13.54 -19.78 -14.62
C ASN A 105 -14.14 -19.60 -13.21
N GLN A 106 -13.32 -19.45 -12.19
CA GLN A 106 -13.75 -19.19 -10.81
C GLN A 106 -13.64 -17.70 -10.45
N ILE A 107 -12.59 -17.01 -10.94
CA ILE A 107 -12.33 -15.59 -10.69
C ILE A 107 -13.52 -14.73 -11.16
N ILE A 108 -14.00 -14.97 -12.39
CA ILE A 108 -15.08 -14.17 -12.97
C ILE A 108 -16.38 -14.28 -12.17
N PRO A 109 -16.90 -15.47 -11.83
CA PRO A 109 -18.06 -15.60 -10.96
C PRO A 109 -17.87 -14.99 -9.55
N ASP A 110 -16.67 -15.10 -8.97
CA ASP A 110 -16.38 -14.56 -7.64
C ASP A 110 -16.46 -13.03 -7.62
N LEU A 111 -16.04 -12.35 -8.69
CA LEU A 111 -16.19 -10.90 -8.82
C LEU A 111 -17.66 -10.44 -8.68
N TYR A 112 -18.60 -11.18 -9.27
CA TYR A 112 -20.02 -10.84 -9.21
C TYR A 112 -20.68 -11.25 -7.90
N LYS A 113 -20.22 -12.37 -7.30
CA LYS A 113 -20.80 -12.89 -6.05
C LYS A 113 -20.35 -12.09 -4.83
N ARG A 114 -19.18 -11.45 -4.89
CA ARG A 114 -18.54 -10.78 -3.75
C ARG A 114 -18.32 -9.29 -4.05
N PRO A 115 -19.28 -8.41 -3.73
CA PRO A 115 -19.21 -6.99 -4.08
C PRO A 115 -17.98 -6.27 -3.51
N TYR A 116 -17.42 -6.75 -2.40
CA TYR A 116 -16.20 -6.18 -1.84
C TYR A 116 -14.97 -6.37 -2.75
N ILE A 117 -14.91 -7.42 -3.56
CA ILE A 117 -13.83 -7.62 -4.55
C ILE A 117 -13.96 -6.56 -5.65
N LEU A 118 -15.16 -6.29 -6.15
CA LEU A 118 -15.40 -5.22 -7.14
C LEU A 118 -14.99 -3.85 -6.61
N ILE A 119 -15.31 -3.54 -5.34
CA ILE A 119 -14.91 -2.29 -4.70
C ILE A 119 -13.39 -2.20 -4.62
N GLY A 120 -12.71 -3.29 -4.22
CA GLY A 120 -11.25 -3.37 -4.18
C GLY A 120 -10.61 -3.17 -5.56
N MET A 121 -11.16 -3.79 -6.61
CA MET A 121 -10.71 -3.61 -8.00
C MET A 121 -10.90 -2.17 -8.47
N ALA A 122 -12.05 -1.56 -8.19
CA ALA A 122 -12.31 -0.15 -8.52
C ALA A 122 -11.32 0.77 -7.80
N ALA A 123 -11.06 0.54 -6.52
CA ALA A 123 -10.08 1.29 -5.75
C ALA A 123 -8.67 1.15 -6.34
N LEU A 124 -8.25 -0.07 -6.74
CA LEU A 124 -6.97 -0.29 -7.40
C LEU A 124 -6.88 0.48 -8.72
N LEU A 125 -7.93 0.43 -9.56
CA LEU A 125 -7.96 1.17 -10.84
C LEU A 125 -7.80 2.68 -10.63
N LEU A 126 -8.35 3.24 -9.56
CA LEU A 126 -8.16 4.65 -9.19
C LEU A 126 -6.76 4.94 -8.64
N LEU A 127 -6.13 3.97 -7.97
CA LEU A 127 -4.77 4.11 -7.44
C LEU A 127 -3.69 4.04 -8.53
N VAL A 128 -3.93 3.30 -9.63
CA VAL A 128 -2.97 3.17 -10.74
C VAL A 128 -2.55 4.54 -11.31
N PRO A 129 -3.47 5.42 -11.75
CA PRO A 129 -3.07 6.74 -12.26
C PRO A 129 -2.35 7.58 -11.21
N LEU A 130 -2.76 7.50 -9.92
CA LEU A 130 -2.07 8.19 -8.84
C LEU A 130 -0.63 7.69 -8.68
N ALA A 131 -0.40 6.39 -8.73
CA ALA A 131 0.93 5.78 -8.63
C ALA A 131 1.79 6.15 -9.84
N VAL A 132 1.25 6.03 -11.07
CA VAL A 132 1.96 6.35 -12.33
C VAL A 132 2.33 7.84 -12.39
N THR A 133 1.43 8.73 -11.97
CA THR A 133 1.68 10.19 -11.96
C THR A 133 2.53 10.64 -10.77
N SER A 134 2.85 9.74 -9.84
CA SER A 134 3.67 10.04 -8.65
C SER A 134 5.17 10.09 -8.93
N ASN A 135 5.63 10.02 -10.18
CA ASN A 135 7.05 10.15 -10.52
C ASN A 135 7.40 11.57 -11.00
N ASP A 136 8.68 11.95 -10.88
CA ASP A 136 9.14 13.31 -11.24
C ASP A 136 9.04 13.59 -12.74
N ARG A 137 9.06 12.57 -13.60
CA ARG A 137 8.87 12.70 -15.04
C ARG A 137 7.42 13.06 -15.36
N ALA A 138 6.46 12.33 -14.76
CA ALA A 138 5.04 12.61 -14.93
C ALA A 138 4.67 14.00 -14.39
N ILE A 139 5.27 14.40 -13.25
CA ILE A 139 5.08 15.73 -12.69
C ILE A 139 5.55 16.82 -13.64
N ARG A 140 6.69 16.64 -14.31
CA ARG A 140 7.20 17.59 -15.32
C ARG A 140 6.35 17.59 -16.58
N TRP A 141 5.84 16.43 -16.99
CA TRP A 141 5.03 16.29 -18.20
C TRP A 141 3.63 16.87 -18.03
N LEU A 142 3.02 16.71 -16.86
CA LEU A 142 1.69 17.24 -16.53
C LEU A 142 1.72 18.77 -16.25
N GLY A 143 2.88 19.36 -16.02
CA GLY A 143 3.14 20.81 -15.95
C GLY A 143 1.97 21.65 -15.43
N ALA A 144 1.46 22.54 -16.31
CA ALA A 144 0.37 23.48 -16.01
C ALA A 144 -1.02 22.86 -15.82
N LEU A 145 -1.25 21.60 -16.19
CA LEU A 145 -2.54 20.89 -16.02
C LEU A 145 -2.78 20.43 -14.58
N ARG A 146 -1.88 20.75 -13.68
CA ARG A 146 -1.89 20.26 -12.30
C ARG A 146 -2.70 21.13 -11.31
N TRP A 147 -3.30 22.22 -11.81
CA TRP A 147 -4.08 23.18 -11.02
C TRP A 147 -5.56 23.08 -11.33
#